data_e76c030e34c3a9274d0316c2531aea2c
#
_entry.id   e76c030e34c3a9274d0316c2531aea2c
#
_cell.length_a   1.000
_cell.length_b   1.000
_cell.length_c   1.000
_cell.angle_alpha   90.00
_cell.angle_beta   90.00
_cell.angle_gamma   90.00
#
_symmetry.space_group_name_H-M   'P 1'
#
loop_
_entity.id
_entity.type
_entity.pdbx_description
1 polymer ?
#
loop_
_entity_poly.entity_id
_entity_poly.type
_entity_poly.pdbx_seq_one_letter_code
_entity_poly.pdbx_strand_id
1 'polypeptide(L)'
;MYYITARLPVARLPEFYGPGALPINYPNEWDKANGRSGSGIWLHGTPSDSYSRPPLSSDGCVVLTNPDLKELSASVEIGNTPVIISEDLKFVSKAHWEADKQAANKMLESWRADLETTDPELLRRHYSRNFKAMRGQNLNNWLDKVQQSNLGARKISVSLRDVTLFRYPDQKDQKELIVAAFTQEATIGKGKHVTRKRQYWAKEGAQWKIVSEVNL
;
A
#
# COMPACT_ATOMS: atom_id res chain seq x y z
N MET A 1 2.24 -7.62 -0.78
CA MET A 1 1.46 -6.78 -1.71
C MET A 1 2.31 -5.60 -2.15
N TYR A 2 2.34 -5.31 -3.44
CA TYR A 2 3.20 -4.31 -4.06
C TYR A 2 2.42 -3.47 -5.06
N TYR A 3 3.05 -2.46 -5.64
CA TYR A 3 2.48 -1.64 -6.72
C TYR A 3 3.47 -1.57 -7.88
N ILE A 4 2.96 -1.54 -9.10
CA ILE A 4 3.77 -1.32 -10.30
C ILE A 4 4.27 0.11 -10.30
N THR A 5 5.59 0.31 -10.42
CA THR A 5 6.24 1.62 -10.27
C THR A 5 6.64 2.25 -11.59
N ALA A 6 6.82 1.46 -12.63
CA ALA A 6 7.23 1.93 -13.95
C ALA A 6 6.85 0.95 -15.05
N ARG A 7 6.96 1.41 -16.33
CA ARG A 7 7.05 0.57 -17.52
C ARG A 7 8.43 0.76 -18.12
N LEU A 8 9.16 -0.34 -18.24
CA LEU A 8 10.48 -0.33 -18.89
C LEU A 8 10.34 -0.86 -20.32
N PRO A 9 10.61 -0.02 -21.33
CA PRO A 9 10.53 -0.45 -22.72
C PRO A 9 11.70 -1.37 -23.10
N VAL A 10 11.49 -2.25 -24.08
CA VAL A 10 12.47 -3.20 -24.58
C VAL A 10 13.82 -2.56 -24.94
N ALA A 11 13.82 -1.36 -25.51
CA ALA A 11 15.04 -0.67 -25.92
C ALA A 11 16.04 -0.37 -24.77
N ARG A 12 15.61 -0.51 -23.52
CA ARG A 12 16.43 -0.28 -22.32
C ARG A 12 16.73 -1.56 -21.55
N LEU A 13 16.35 -2.72 -22.07
CA LEU A 13 16.44 -3.99 -21.38
C LEU A 13 17.21 -5.02 -22.22
N PRO A 14 18.00 -5.90 -21.56
CA PRO A 14 18.47 -7.11 -22.20
C PRO A 14 17.32 -7.97 -22.74
N GLU A 15 17.57 -8.72 -23.81
CA GLU A 15 16.57 -9.58 -24.46
C GLU A 15 15.92 -10.59 -23.50
N PHE A 16 16.64 -10.96 -22.46
CA PHE A 16 16.19 -11.82 -21.38
C PHE A 16 14.83 -11.41 -20.75
N TYR A 17 14.48 -10.12 -20.78
CA TYR A 17 13.23 -9.58 -20.23
C TYR A 17 12.07 -9.56 -21.23
N GLY A 18 12.31 -9.99 -22.48
CA GLY A 18 11.30 -10.00 -23.53
C GLY A 18 10.82 -8.60 -23.94
N PRO A 19 9.50 -8.40 -24.19
CA PRO A 19 8.98 -7.14 -24.71
C PRO A 19 8.94 -5.98 -23.73
N GLY A 20 9.43 -6.17 -22.49
CA GLY A 20 9.47 -5.14 -21.47
C GLY A 20 9.42 -5.67 -20.06
N ALA A 21 9.40 -4.76 -19.09
CA ALA A 21 9.25 -5.10 -17.69
C ALA A 21 8.44 -4.07 -16.92
N LEU A 22 7.78 -4.55 -15.86
CA LEU A 22 6.98 -3.79 -14.91
C LEU A 22 7.59 -3.95 -13.50
N PRO A 23 8.49 -3.05 -13.08
CA PRO A 23 9.04 -3.08 -11.74
C PRO A 23 7.95 -2.88 -10.69
N ILE A 24 8.09 -3.56 -9.55
CA ILE A 24 7.26 -3.37 -8.38
C ILE A 24 8.06 -2.69 -7.26
N ASN A 25 7.38 -2.09 -6.29
CA ASN A 25 8.01 -1.39 -5.17
C ASN A 25 8.53 -2.33 -4.06
N TYR A 26 9.13 -3.48 -4.44
CA TYR A 26 9.82 -4.35 -3.48
C TYR A 26 11.26 -3.84 -3.22
N PRO A 27 11.74 -3.80 -1.97
CA PRO A 27 10.96 -3.92 -0.75
C PRO A 27 10.12 -2.66 -0.51
N ASN A 28 8.83 -2.85 -0.18
CA ASN A 28 7.97 -1.74 0.20
C ASN A 28 8.25 -1.26 1.64
N GLU A 29 7.48 -0.29 2.13
CA GLU A 29 7.68 0.30 3.45
C GLU A 29 7.48 -0.74 4.57
N TRP A 30 6.52 -1.65 4.38
CA TRP A 30 6.25 -2.74 5.32
C TRP A 30 7.38 -3.78 5.33
N ASP A 31 7.90 -4.14 4.17
CA ASP A 31 9.05 -5.05 4.05
C ASP A 31 10.26 -4.47 4.79
N LYS A 32 10.58 -3.20 4.55
CA LYS A 32 11.71 -2.51 5.22
C LYS A 32 11.52 -2.42 6.73
N ALA A 33 10.29 -2.13 7.19
CA ALA A 33 9.97 -2.10 8.63
C ALA A 33 10.13 -3.47 9.31
N ASN A 34 10.02 -4.58 8.52
CA ASN A 34 10.20 -5.94 8.98
C ASN A 34 11.58 -6.53 8.61
N GLY A 35 12.56 -5.68 8.29
CA GLY A 35 13.95 -6.09 8.05
C GLY A 35 14.17 -6.81 6.71
N ARG A 36 13.21 -6.78 5.78
CA ARG A 36 13.39 -7.33 4.44
C ARG A 36 14.20 -6.36 3.59
N SER A 37 15.09 -6.91 2.79
CA SER A 37 15.98 -6.17 1.90
C SER A 37 15.99 -6.80 0.50
N GLY A 38 16.74 -6.19 -0.41
CA GLY A 38 16.83 -6.63 -1.80
C GLY A 38 16.32 -5.55 -2.76
N SER A 39 16.22 -5.90 -4.03
CA SER A 39 15.73 -5.02 -5.10
C SER A 39 15.46 -5.82 -6.36
N GLY A 40 14.92 -5.16 -7.39
CA GLY A 40 14.88 -5.73 -8.74
C GLY A 40 13.81 -6.80 -8.96
N ILE A 41 12.74 -6.80 -8.19
CA ILE A 41 11.61 -7.70 -8.45
C ILE A 41 10.67 -7.04 -9.46
N TRP A 42 10.53 -7.71 -10.61
CA TRP A 42 9.77 -7.21 -11.76
C TRP A 42 8.81 -8.28 -12.28
N LEU A 43 7.75 -7.85 -12.95
CA LEU A 43 7.00 -8.69 -13.87
C LEU A 43 7.60 -8.47 -15.26
N HIS A 44 7.99 -9.52 -15.98
CA HIS A 44 8.61 -9.40 -17.29
C HIS A 44 8.30 -10.60 -18.19
N GLY A 45 8.62 -10.48 -19.47
CA GLY A 45 8.45 -11.54 -20.43
C GLY A 45 9.62 -12.52 -20.49
N THR A 46 9.69 -13.24 -21.58
CA THR A 46 10.74 -14.20 -21.91
C THR A 46 11.52 -13.75 -23.15
N PRO A 47 12.72 -14.25 -23.38
CA PRO A 47 13.42 -14.09 -24.66
C PRO A 47 12.54 -14.47 -25.85
N SER A 48 12.82 -13.92 -27.04
CA SER A 48 11.98 -14.11 -28.24
C SER A 48 11.91 -15.58 -28.69
N ASP A 49 12.90 -16.39 -28.36
CA ASP A 49 13.02 -17.83 -28.64
C ASP A 49 12.32 -18.71 -27.59
N SER A 50 11.81 -18.13 -26.53
CA SER A 50 11.22 -18.84 -25.39
C SER A 50 9.77 -18.42 -25.15
N TYR A 51 8.84 -19.38 -25.15
CA TYR A 51 7.43 -19.08 -24.87
C TYR A 51 7.15 -18.85 -23.38
N SER A 52 7.70 -19.72 -22.52
CA SER A 52 7.51 -19.68 -21.08
C SER A 52 8.75 -20.18 -20.36
N ARG A 53 8.84 -19.94 -19.04
CA ARG A 53 9.86 -20.51 -18.18
C ARG A 53 9.26 -21.54 -17.22
N PRO A 54 10.04 -22.55 -16.82
CA PRO A 54 9.63 -23.45 -15.75
C PRO A 54 9.34 -22.71 -14.44
N PRO A 55 8.49 -23.25 -13.55
CA PRO A 55 8.32 -22.72 -12.20
C PRO A 55 9.67 -22.59 -11.48
N LEU A 56 9.80 -21.56 -10.63
CA LEU A 56 10.98 -21.30 -9.80
C LEU A 56 12.29 -21.06 -10.58
N SER A 57 12.20 -20.62 -11.83
CA SER A 57 13.38 -20.38 -12.70
C SER A 57 13.87 -18.92 -12.69
N SER A 58 13.46 -18.11 -11.73
CA SER A 58 13.87 -16.71 -11.56
C SER A 58 14.40 -16.44 -10.16
N ASP A 59 15.20 -15.39 -10.01
CA ASP A 59 15.70 -14.92 -8.71
C ASP A 59 14.68 -14.00 -7.99
N GLY A 60 13.39 -14.30 -8.15
CA GLY A 60 12.29 -13.58 -7.50
C GLY A 60 11.40 -12.76 -8.44
N CYS A 61 11.76 -12.59 -9.72
CA CYS A 61 10.88 -11.97 -10.70
C CYS A 61 9.67 -12.86 -11.04
N VAL A 62 8.58 -12.22 -11.44
CA VAL A 62 7.40 -12.90 -11.98
C VAL A 62 7.52 -12.93 -13.50
N VAL A 63 7.77 -14.11 -14.06
CA VAL A 63 7.93 -14.28 -15.50
C VAL A 63 6.61 -14.67 -16.14
N LEU A 64 6.18 -13.88 -17.13
CA LEU A 64 4.96 -14.06 -17.90
C LEU A 64 5.30 -14.49 -19.34
N THR A 65 4.35 -15.06 -20.04
CA THR A 65 4.50 -15.17 -21.51
C THR A 65 4.50 -13.77 -22.14
N ASN A 66 5.14 -13.62 -23.29
CA ASN A 66 5.20 -12.31 -23.96
C ASN A 66 3.81 -11.75 -24.34
N PRO A 67 2.85 -12.56 -24.82
CA PRO A 67 1.48 -12.11 -25.02
C PRO A 67 0.81 -11.61 -23.73
N ASP A 68 0.91 -12.37 -22.63
CA ASP A 68 0.27 -12.02 -21.36
C ASP A 68 0.87 -10.73 -20.78
N LEU A 69 2.19 -10.55 -20.86
CA LEU A 69 2.82 -9.31 -20.43
C LEU A 69 2.35 -8.09 -21.24
N LYS A 70 2.16 -8.24 -22.56
CA LYS A 70 1.66 -7.15 -23.40
C LYS A 70 0.23 -6.77 -23.03
N GLU A 71 -0.64 -7.77 -22.83
CA GLU A 71 -2.02 -7.55 -22.42
C GLU A 71 -2.09 -6.89 -21.04
N LEU A 72 -1.37 -7.42 -20.07
CA LEU A 72 -1.28 -6.84 -18.73
C LEU A 72 -0.77 -5.40 -18.78
N SER A 73 0.30 -5.14 -19.55
CA SER A 73 0.91 -3.80 -19.65
C SER A 73 -0.06 -2.75 -20.20
N ALA A 74 -1.03 -3.15 -21.02
CA ALA A 74 -2.03 -2.22 -21.55
C ALA A 74 -3.02 -1.74 -20.50
N SER A 75 -3.28 -2.55 -19.47
CA SER A 75 -4.32 -2.31 -18.45
C SER A 75 -3.79 -1.76 -17.13
N VAL A 76 -2.46 -1.80 -16.89
CA VAL A 76 -1.89 -1.35 -15.60
C VAL A 76 -1.79 0.17 -15.51
N GLU A 77 -2.03 0.69 -14.32
CA GLU A 77 -1.81 2.08 -13.92
C GLU A 77 -0.60 2.18 -12.99
N ILE A 78 0.41 2.95 -13.40
CA ILE A 78 1.63 3.12 -12.61
C ILE A 78 1.31 3.76 -11.26
N GLY A 79 1.80 3.13 -10.19
CA GLY A 79 1.59 3.55 -8.81
C GLY A 79 0.21 3.21 -8.22
N ASN A 80 -0.75 2.74 -9.03
CA ASN A 80 -2.11 2.39 -8.59
C ASN A 80 -2.41 0.90 -8.68
N THR A 81 -1.95 0.23 -9.75
CA THR A 81 -2.22 -1.21 -9.92
C THR A 81 -1.47 -2.02 -8.86
N PRO A 82 -2.18 -2.74 -7.98
CA PRO A 82 -1.54 -3.60 -6.99
C PRO A 82 -1.09 -4.91 -7.59
N VAL A 83 0.00 -5.44 -7.07
CA VAL A 83 0.48 -6.80 -7.33
C VAL A 83 0.45 -7.57 -6.01
N ILE A 84 -0.41 -8.58 -5.93
CA ILE A 84 -0.55 -9.42 -4.75
C ILE A 84 0.17 -10.74 -5.03
N ILE A 85 1.21 -11.01 -4.26
CA ILE A 85 1.93 -12.28 -4.27
C ILE A 85 1.55 -13.02 -3.00
N SER A 86 0.93 -14.17 -3.13
CA SER A 86 0.44 -15.00 -2.03
C SER A 86 0.69 -16.46 -2.33
N GLU A 87 0.93 -17.25 -1.30
CA GLU A 87 1.05 -18.71 -1.42
C GLU A 87 -0.28 -19.33 -1.83
N ASP A 88 -1.38 -18.82 -1.24
CA ASP A 88 -2.75 -19.28 -1.51
C ASP A 88 -3.69 -18.13 -1.88
N LEU A 89 -4.66 -18.42 -2.75
CA LEU A 89 -5.78 -17.56 -3.06
C LEU A 89 -7.01 -18.02 -2.25
N LYS A 90 -7.45 -17.20 -1.31
CA LYS A 90 -8.65 -17.46 -0.52
C LYS A 90 -9.87 -16.80 -1.16
N PHE A 91 -10.72 -17.61 -1.76
CA PHE A 91 -12.00 -17.14 -2.28
C PHE A 91 -13.02 -17.05 -1.15
N VAL A 92 -13.73 -15.94 -1.09
CA VAL A 92 -14.81 -15.69 -0.12
C VAL A 92 -16.13 -15.42 -0.84
N SER A 93 -17.25 -15.58 -0.15
CA SER A 93 -18.55 -15.21 -0.73
C SER A 93 -18.62 -13.70 -0.95
N LYS A 94 -19.44 -13.28 -1.93
CA LYS A 94 -19.67 -11.84 -2.19
C LYS A 94 -20.17 -11.11 -0.93
N ALA A 95 -21.08 -11.73 -0.17
CA ALA A 95 -21.60 -11.15 1.06
C ALA A 95 -20.50 -10.94 2.11
N HIS A 96 -19.60 -11.90 2.26
CA HIS A 96 -18.45 -11.77 3.16
C HIS A 96 -17.50 -10.64 2.71
N TRP A 97 -17.20 -10.60 1.41
CA TRP A 97 -16.35 -9.53 0.84
C TRP A 97 -16.97 -8.13 1.03
N GLU A 98 -18.29 -7.98 0.82
CA GLU A 98 -19.00 -6.72 1.03
C GLU A 98 -18.99 -6.29 2.51
N ALA A 99 -19.19 -7.23 3.44
CA ALA A 99 -19.10 -6.97 4.88
C ALA A 99 -17.69 -6.50 5.28
N ASP A 100 -16.66 -7.18 4.81
CA ASP A 100 -15.26 -6.80 5.03
C ASP A 100 -14.95 -5.39 4.49
N LYS A 101 -15.41 -5.11 3.28
CA LYS A 101 -15.24 -3.79 2.65
C LYS A 101 -15.93 -2.69 3.45
N GLN A 102 -17.15 -2.92 3.93
CA GLN A 102 -17.87 -1.96 4.75
C GLN A 102 -17.15 -1.72 6.09
N ALA A 103 -16.67 -2.78 6.75
CA ALA A 103 -15.94 -2.68 8.00
C ALA A 103 -14.64 -1.88 7.83
N ALA A 104 -13.88 -2.13 6.76
CA ALA A 104 -12.64 -1.42 6.47
C ALA A 104 -12.89 0.06 6.12
N ASN A 105 -13.95 0.36 5.35
CA ASN A 105 -14.33 1.75 5.07
C ASN A 105 -14.75 2.49 6.34
N LYS A 106 -15.54 1.86 7.22
CA LYS A 106 -15.94 2.44 8.50
C LYS A 106 -14.75 2.73 9.40
N MET A 107 -13.77 1.83 9.43
CA MET A 107 -12.51 2.01 10.16
C MET A 107 -11.76 3.25 9.67
N LEU A 108 -11.57 3.37 8.35
CA LEU A 108 -10.85 4.49 7.74
C LEU A 108 -11.60 5.82 7.93
N GLU A 109 -12.93 5.80 7.79
CA GLU A 109 -13.76 7.00 8.00
C GLU A 109 -13.77 7.45 9.46
N SER A 110 -13.76 6.53 10.43
CA SER A 110 -13.61 6.90 11.85
C SER A 110 -12.30 7.63 12.11
N TRP A 111 -11.19 7.14 11.54
CA TRP A 111 -9.89 7.82 11.63
C TRP A 111 -9.92 9.20 10.96
N ARG A 112 -10.52 9.32 9.77
CA ARG A 112 -10.66 10.59 9.05
C ARG A 112 -11.44 11.62 9.88
N ALA A 113 -12.57 11.20 10.46
CA ALA A 113 -13.41 12.06 11.28
C ALA A 113 -12.68 12.55 12.53
N ASP A 114 -11.93 11.66 13.21
CA ASP A 114 -11.15 12.05 14.39
C ASP A 114 -9.97 12.98 14.04
N LEU A 115 -9.42 12.87 12.84
CA LEU A 115 -8.39 13.79 12.37
C LEU A 115 -8.91 15.24 12.23
N GLU A 116 -10.19 15.42 11.95
CA GLU A 116 -10.84 16.73 11.88
C GLU A 116 -11.10 17.35 13.26
N THR A 117 -11.14 16.57 14.33
CA THR A 117 -11.49 17.05 15.68
C THR A 117 -10.39 17.88 16.32
N THR A 118 -9.14 17.75 15.87
CA THR A 118 -7.93 18.32 16.50
C THR A 118 -7.61 17.77 17.90
N ASP A 119 -8.39 16.82 18.40
CA ASP A 119 -8.15 16.15 19.66
C ASP A 119 -7.11 15.03 19.47
N PRO A 120 -5.90 15.17 20.04
CA PRO A 120 -4.85 14.19 19.86
C PRO A 120 -5.19 12.83 20.49
N GLU A 121 -6.02 12.77 21.53
CA GLU A 121 -6.39 11.51 22.17
C GLU A 121 -7.40 10.72 21.35
N LEU A 122 -8.34 11.39 20.68
CA LEU A 122 -9.23 10.75 19.72
C LEU A 122 -8.44 10.17 18.54
N LEU A 123 -7.46 10.92 18.04
CA LEU A 123 -6.61 10.45 16.95
C LEU A 123 -5.70 9.30 17.41
N ARG A 124 -5.09 9.41 18.60
CA ARG A 124 -4.20 8.41 19.20
C ARG A 124 -4.82 7.03 19.27
N ARG A 125 -6.12 6.92 19.51
CA ARG A 125 -6.82 5.63 19.63
C ARG A 125 -6.78 4.77 18.36
N HIS A 126 -6.51 5.38 17.20
CA HIS A 126 -6.38 4.64 15.93
C HIS A 126 -4.98 4.05 15.72
N TYR A 127 -4.00 4.46 16.51
CA TYR A 127 -2.62 4.04 16.34
C TYR A 127 -2.22 2.96 17.34
N SER A 128 -1.37 2.04 16.88
CA SER A 128 -0.72 1.05 17.73
C SER A 128 0.28 1.72 18.67
N ARG A 129 0.46 1.17 19.86
CA ARG A 129 1.57 1.56 20.74
C ARG A 129 2.93 1.29 20.11
N ASN A 130 3.01 0.33 19.21
CA ASN A 130 4.21 -0.04 18.46
C ASN A 130 4.29 0.67 17.09
N PHE A 131 3.52 1.75 16.90
CA PHE A 131 3.52 2.51 15.66
C PHE A 131 4.92 3.01 15.29
N LYS A 132 5.26 2.85 14.00
CA LYS A 132 6.48 3.39 13.41
C LYS A 132 6.13 4.14 12.13
N ALA A 133 6.35 5.45 12.15
CA ALA A 133 6.30 6.24 10.92
C ALA A 133 7.57 6.03 10.09
N MET A 134 7.54 6.52 8.85
CA MET A 134 8.73 6.57 8.00
C MET A 134 9.88 7.27 8.73
N ARG A 135 11.11 6.75 8.61
CA ARG A 135 12.32 7.21 9.32
C ARG A 135 12.30 6.94 10.84
N GLY A 136 11.50 5.96 11.30
CA GLY A 136 11.55 5.49 12.68
C GLY A 136 10.96 6.44 13.72
N GLN A 137 10.17 7.43 13.33
CA GLN A 137 9.47 8.30 14.26
C GLN A 137 8.46 7.49 15.08
N ASN A 138 8.47 7.69 16.39
CA ASN A 138 7.49 7.09 17.29
C ASN A 138 6.15 7.84 17.24
N LEU A 139 5.13 7.24 17.85
CA LEU A 139 3.78 7.78 17.86
C LEU A 139 3.68 9.21 18.44
N ASN A 140 4.36 9.50 19.52
CA ASN A 140 4.29 10.82 20.14
C ASN A 140 4.81 11.90 19.20
N ASN A 141 6.00 11.71 18.65
CA ASN A 141 6.57 12.65 17.67
C ASN A 141 5.71 12.80 16.41
N TRP A 142 4.99 11.75 16.03
CA TRP A 142 4.07 11.79 14.91
C TRP A 142 2.83 12.64 15.22
N LEU A 143 2.18 12.38 16.37
CA LEU A 143 1.01 13.13 16.82
C LEU A 143 1.33 14.60 17.07
N ASP A 144 2.49 14.91 17.68
CA ASP A 144 2.94 16.28 17.89
C ASP A 144 3.06 17.04 16.57
N LYS A 145 3.57 16.41 15.51
CA LYS A 145 3.63 17.04 14.18
C LYS A 145 2.25 17.29 13.59
N VAL A 146 1.34 16.32 13.72
CA VAL A 146 -0.05 16.48 13.26
C VAL A 146 -0.70 17.64 14.03
N GLN A 147 -0.52 17.70 15.34
CA GLN A 147 -1.04 18.77 16.18
C GLN A 147 -0.43 20.13 15.82
N GLN A 148 0.89 20.20 15.63
CA GLN A 148 1.57 21.44 15.22
C GLN A 148 1.09 21.97 13.87
N SER A 149 0.83 21.10 12.89
CA SER A 149 0.28 21.51 11.60
C SER A 149 -1.16 22.03 11.71
N ASN A 150 -1.86 21.69 12.79
CA ASN A 150 -3.24 22.08 13.06
C ASN A 150 -3.36 23.27 14.02
N LEU A 151 -2.25 23.74 14.61
CA LEU A 151 -2.24 24.83 15.59
C LEU A 151 -2.84 26.11 14.99
N GLY A 152 -3.82 26.66 15.71
CA GLY A 152 -4.51 27.90 15.32
C GLY A 152 -5.63 27.74 14.27
N ALA A 153 -5.84 26.54 13.75
CA ALA A 153 -6.96 26.30 12.83
C ALA A 153 -8.28 26.19 13.59
N ARG A 154 -9.24 27.05 13.24
CA ARG A 154 -10.60 26.98 13.82
C ARG A 154 -11.43 25.84 13.21
N LYS A 155 -11.05 25.37 12.04
CA LYS A 155 -11.73 24.29 11.33
C LYS A 155 -10.74 23.55 10.46
N ILE A 156 -10.78 22.25 10.55
CA ILE A 156 -10.08 21.33 9.66
C ILE A 156 -11.12 20.53 8.92
N SER A 157 -10.96 20.37 7.62
CA SER A 157 -11.78 19.51 6.80
C SER A 157 -10.86 18.55 6.03
N VAL A 158 -11.15 17.28 6.09
CA VAL A 158 -10.36 16.22 5.45
C VAL A 158 -11.26 15.39 4.55
N SER A 159 -10.90 15.27 3.29
CA SER A 159 -11.50 14.33 2.36
C SER A 159 -10.49 13.31 1.87
N LEU A 160 -10.95 12.10 1.59
CA LEU A 160 -10.14 11.02 1.06
C LEU A 160 -10.63 10.68 -0.35
N ARG A 161 -9.68 10.63 -1.31
CA ARG A 161 -9.95 10.25 -2.71
C ARG A 161 -9.07 9.09 -3.10
N ASP A 162 -9.45 8.39 -4.16
CA ASP A 162 -8.69 7.27 -4.74
C ASP A 162 -8.39 6.19 -3.69
N VAL A 163 -9.39 5.92 -2.83
CA VAL A 163 -9.22 5.00 -1.71
C VAL A 163 -9.15 3.57 -2.21
N THR A 164 -8.08 2.88 -1.87
CA THR A 164 -7.91 1.45 -2.07
C THR A 164 -7.67 0.75 -0.75
N LEU A 165 -8.38 -0.36 -0.52
CA LEU A 165 -8.32 -1.16 0.70
C LEU A 165 -8.06 -2.60 0.33
N PHE A 166 -6.97 -3.17 0.83
CA PHE A 166 -6.61 -4.56 0.57
C PHE A 166 -6.25 -5.28 1.87
N ARG A 167 -6.71 -6.52 2.01
CA ARG A 167 -6.09 -7.42 2.96
C ARG A 167 -4.69 -7.75 2.48
N TYR A 168 -3.71 -7.57 3.34
CA TYR A 168 -2.34 -7.96 3.05
C TYR A 168 -2.26 -9.50 3.05
N PRO A 169 -1.58 -10.12 2.07
CA PRO A 169 -1.45 -11.58 2.05
C PRO A 169 -0.88 -12.10 3.37
N ASP A 170 -1.27 -13.31 3.73
CA ASP A 170 -0.93 -13.93 5.00
C ASP A 170 0.54 -13.72 5.38
N GLN A 171 0.74 -13.20 6.57
CA GLN A 171 2.04 -13.09 7.19
C GLN A 171 2.31 -14.35 8.00
N LYS A 172 3.55 -14.82 8.01
CA LYS A 172 3.95 -15.99 8.84
C LYS A 172 3.57 -15.83 10.32
N ASP A 173 3.41 -14.59 10.79
CA ASP A 173 3.04 -14.26 12.18
C ASP A 173 1.52 -14.20 12.42
N GLN A 174 0.69 -14.65 11.47
CA GLN A 174 -0.78 -14.72 11.56
C GLN A 174 -1.48 -13.39 11.90
N LYS A 175 -0.82 -12.26 11.78
CA LYS A 175 -1.45 -10.95 12.02
C LYS A 175 -2.30 -10.54 10.82
N GLU A 176 -3.59 -10.37 11.04
CA GLU A 176 -4.44 -9.74 10.03
C GLU A 176 -3.95 -8.32 9.78
N LEU A 177 -3.70 -7.98 8.52
CA LEU A 177 -3.23 -6.67 8.10
C LEU A 177 -4.09 -6.14 6.95
N ILE A 178 -4.51 -4.89 7.06
CA ILE A 178 -5.16 -4.15 5.97
C ILE A 178 -4.23 -3.02 5.53
N VAL A 179 -4.08 -2.88 4.22
CA VAL A 179 -3.39 -1.74 3.62
C VAL A 179 -4.44 -0.79 3.06
N ALA A 180 -4.42 0.45 3.52
CA ALA A 180 -5.22 1.54 2.98
C ALA A 180 -4.29 2.51 2.25
N ALA A 181 -4.52 2.75 0.96
CA ALA A 181 -3.85 3.81 0.21
C ALA A 181 -4.89 4.79 -0.31
N PHE A 182 -4.60 6.08 -0.20
CA PHE A 182 -5.53 7.14 -0.57
C PHE A 182 -4.82 8.48 -0.76
N THR A 183 -5.49 9.39 -1.45
CA THR A 183 -5.14 10.80 -1.53
C THR A 183 -5.91 11.57 -0.46
N GLN A 184 -5.21 12.09 0.55
CA GLN A 184 -5.78 12.97 1.58
C GLN A 184 -5.74 14.41 1.10
N GLU A 185 -6.88 15.07 1.07
CA GLU A 185 -6.98 16.52 0.92
C GLU A 185 -7.40 17.12 2.25
N ALA A 186 -6.55 17.93 2.85
CA ALA A 186 -6.82 18.61 4.10
C ALA A 186 -6.91 20.12 3.85
N THR A 187 -8.00 20.73 4.31
CA THR A 187 -8.14 22.21 4.37
C THR A 187 -7.97 22.64 5.81
N ILE A 188 -6.92 23.40 6.07
CA ILE A 188 -6.57 23.91 7.41
C ILE A 188 -6.56 25.43 7.33
N GLY A 189 -7.57 26.07 7.91
CA GLY A 189 -7.80 27.51 7.76
C GLY A 189 -8.01 27.89 6.29
N LYS A 190 -7.08 28.65 5.70
CA LYS A 190 -7.09 29.04 4.28
C LYS A 190 -6.19 28.16 3.40
N GLY A 191 -5.42 27.27 4.01
CA GLY A 191 -4.46 26.40 3.29
C GLY A 191 -5.10 25.10 2.85
N LYS A 192 -4.82 24.67 1.62
CA LYS A 192 -5.16 23.34 1.11
C LYS A 192 -3.88 22.52 0.96
N HIS A 193 -3.90 21.32 1.54
CA HIS A 193 -2.79 20.36 1.51
C HIS A 193 -3.27 19.06 0.89
N VAL A 194 -2.54 18.56 -0.10
CA VAL A 194 -2.83 17.29 -0.76
C VAL A 194 -1.63 16.37 -0.54
N THR A 195 -1.90 15.20 0.02
CA THR A 195 -0.85 14.20 0.30
C THR A 195 -1.37 12.81 -0.03
N ARG A 196 -0.61 12.06 -0.80
CA ARG A 196 -0.89 10.64 -1.01
C ARG A 196 -0.30 9.85 0.15
N LYS A 197 -1.11 8.99 0.77
CA LYS A 197 -0.76 8.23 1.96
C LYS A 197 -0.98 6.75 1.77
N ARG A 198 -0.20 5.96 2.52
CA ARG A 198 -0.44 4.54 2.73
C ARG A 198 -0.35 4.24 4.21
N GLN A 199 -1.39 3.58 4.73
CA GLN A 199 -1.49 3.13 6.10
C GLN A 199 -1.54 1.61 6.16
N TYR A 200 -0.85 1.05 7.13
CA TYR A 200 -0.88 -0.37 7.46
C TYR A 200 -1.62 -0.52 8.79
N TRP A 201 -2.74 -1.23 8.74
CA TRP A 201 -3.61 -1.45 9.89
C TRP A 201 -3.51 -2.90 10.31
N ALA A 202 -3.05 -3.16 11.53
CA ALA A 202 -3.02 -4.50 12.12
C ALA A 202 -4.17 -4.66 13.12
N LYS A 203 -4.67 -5.89 13.25
CA LYS A 203 -5.67 -6.22 14.24
C LYS A 203 -5.00 -6.45 15.59
N GLU A 204 -5.37 -5.65 16.59
CA GLU A 204 -4.93 -5.78 17.98
C GLU A 204 -6.14 -6.06 18.85
N GLY A 205 -6.31 -7.33 19.25
CA GLY A 205 -7.55 -7.79 19.88
C GLY A 205 -8.76 -7.65 18.94
N ALA A 206 -9.78 -6.92 19.36
CA ALA A 206 -10.96 -6.63 18.53
C ALA A 206 -10.84 -5.37 17.67
N GLN A 207 -9.75 -4.61 17.78
CA GLN A 207 -9.60 -3.31 17.14
C GLN A 207 -8.53 -3.30 16.07
N TRP A 208 -8.79 -2.55 15.02
CA TRP A 208 -7.78 -2.22 14.01
C TRP A 208 -6.96 -1.01 14.44
N LYS A 209 -5.63 -1.11 14.36
CA LYS A 209 -4.68 -0.05 14.74
C LYS A 209 -3.69 0.20 13.63
N ILE A 210 -3.39 1.46 13.36
CA ILE A 210 -2.34 1.85 12.42
C ILE A 210 -0.99 1.49 13.05
N VAL A 211 -0.27 0.60 12.42
CA VAL A 211 1.08 0.17 12.83
C VAL A 211 2.18 0.88 12.06
N SER A 212 1.85 1.38 10.86
CA SER A 212 2.75 2.19 10.05
C SER A 212 1.97 3.12 9.12
N GLU A 213 2.50 4.30 8.88
CA GLU A 213 1.97 5.28 7.92
C GLU A 213 3.11 5.96 7.17
N VAL A 214 2.93 6.13 5.86
CA VAL A 214 3.89 6.80 4.99
C VAL A 214 3.20 7.78 4.06
N ASN A 215 3.88 8.87 3.73
CA ASN A 215 3.53 9.73 2.60
C ASN A 215 4.26 9.22 1.35
N LEU A 216 3.54 9.09 0.23
CA LEU A 216 4.01 8.57 -1.04
C LEU A 216 4.44 9.70 -1.99
#